data_97f025beb164ae3e5925f6725870e0ac
#
_entry.id   97f025beb164ae3e5925f6725870e0ac
#
_cell.length_a   1.000
_cell.length_b   1.000
_cell.length_c   1.000
_cell.angle_alpha   90.00
_cell.angle_beta   90.00
_cell.angle_gamma   90.00
#
_symmetry.space_group_name_H-M   'P 1'
#
loop_
_entity.id
_entity.type
_entity.pdbx_description
1 polymer ?
#
loop_
_entity_poly.entity_id
_entity_poly.type
_entity_poly.pdbx_seq_one_letter_code
_entity_poly.pdbx_strand_id
1 'polypeptide(L)'
;MPVGTLGTVKGVTSQQLEKTGAEMILANTFHLHLQPGEKIVQYAGGLHKFMSWNKPILTDSGGFQVFSLAKLNKIDDQGVSFQSPRDGKHIYLTPEKAIEIQMALGSDVAMAFDQCPPYPASESDVEEACKRTHHWLERCLNAHKKNDQAVFGIVQGGCFPHLRELSAKIVSGFGLPGIAIGGVSVGEPINQMHKIVRETCPLLPQDRPRYLMGIGTLREMAIAVANGVDMFDCVIPTRLGRHGSALVNGETWNLRNSRFKDDYSPLDSTCTLSLIHI
;
A
#
# COMPACT_ATOMS: atom_id res chain seq x y z
N MET A 1 2.37 -8.11 2.40
CA MET A 1 3.24 -7.18 3.17
C MET A 1 2.46 -6.65 4.36
N PRO A 2 2.91 -6.88 5.60
CA PRO A 2 2.41 -6.17 6.79
C PRO A 2 2.71 -4.67 6.69
N VAL A 3 1.86 -3.83 7.32
CA VAL A 3 1.96 -2.38 7.18
C VAL A 3 2.55 -1.72 8.42
N GLY A 4 3.72 -1.11 8.25
CA GLY A 4 4.48 -0.36 9.26
C GLY A 4 4.24 1.14 9.21
N THR A 5 3.06 1.60 9.64
CA THR A 5 2.55 2.97 9.42
C THR A 5 3.50 4.09 9.90
N LEU A 6 4.07 3.98 11.08
CA LEU A 6 4.99 4.97 11.67
C LEU A 6 6.37 4.34 11.95
N GLY A 7 6.88 3.56 11.00
CA GLY A 7 8.11 2.80 11.20
C GLY A 7 7.93 1.64 12.20
N THR A 8 6.72 1.14 12.36
CA THR A 8 6.42 -0.05 13.16
C THR A 8 5.14 -0.72 12.69
N VAL A 9 5.12 -2.03 12.67
CA VAL A 9 3.89 -2.81 12.51
C VAL A 9 3.21 -2.88 13.87
N LYS A 10 2.05 -2.23 14.00
CA LYS A 10 1.38 -2.04 15.29
C LYS A 10 1.08 -3.36 15.99
N GLY A 11 1.58 -3.52 17.20
CA GLY A 11 1.35 -4.68 18.05
C GLY A 11 2.25 -5.88 17.77
N VAL A 12 3.24 -5.74 16.87
CA VAL A 12 4.15 -6.83 16.49
C VAL A 12 5.57 -6.28 16.37
N THR A 13 6.55 -6.91 17.01
CA THR A 13 7.97 -6.54 16.88
C THR A 13 8.53 -7.06 15.56
N SER A 14 9.65 -6.48 15.09
CA SER A 14 10.35 -6.96 13.89
C SER A 14 10.76 -8.43 13.99
N GLN A 15 11.22 -8.88 15.17
CA GLN A 15 11.55 -10.28 15.41
C GLN A 15 10.33 -11.22 15.33
N GLN A 16 9.17 -10.76 15.80
CA GLN A 16 7.92 -11.52 15.66
C GLN A 16 7.47 -11.62 14.20
N LEU A 17 7.62 -10.51 13.43
CA LEU A 17 7.33 -10.52 12.00
C LEU A 17 8.23 -11.50 11.23
N GLU A 18 9.52 -11.55 11.54
CA GLU A 18 10.44 -12.52 10.94
C GLU A 18 9.98 -13.97 11.18
N LYS A 19 9.51 -14.26 12.40
CA LYS A 19 8.97 -15.60 12.77
C LYS A 19 7.68 -15.95 12.01
N THR A 20 6.90 -14.97 11.57
CA THR A 20 5.71 -15.22 10.72
C THR A 20 6.06 -15.53 9.26
N GLY A 21 7.34 -15.49 8.89
CA GLY A 21 7.77 -15.66 7.51
C GLY A 21 7.55 -14.42 6.63
N ALA A 22 7.29 -13.24 7.21
CA ALA A 22 7.19 -12.02 6.43
C ALA A 22 8.52 -11.73 5.72
N GLU A 23 8.48 -11.54 4.41
CA GLU A 23 9.66 -11.30 3.57
C GLU A 23 9.83 -9.83 3.22
N MET A 24 8.75 -9.04 3.28
CA MET A 24 8.72 -7.64 2.94
C MET A 24 7.65 -6.93 3.76
N ILE A 25 7.86 -5.66 4.08
CA ILE A 25 6.88 -4.80 4.75
C ILE A 25 6.59 -3.55 3.92
N LEU A 26 5.42 -2.95 4.17
CA LEU A 26 5.10 -1.63 3.63
C LEU A 26 5.20 -0.59 4.74
N ALA A 27 5.77 0.58 4.44
CA ALA A 27 5.77 1.74 5.31
C ALA A 27 5.06 2.92 4.63
N ASN A 28 4.31 3.72 5.42
CA ASN A 28 3.49 4.78 4.84
C ASN A 28 4.24 6.12 4.81
N THR A 29 4.57 6.59 3.64
CA THR A 29 5.28 7.85 3.39
C THR A 29 4.58 9.05 4.01
N PHE A 30 3.27 9.19 3.82
CA PHE A 30 2.48 10.28 4.39
C PHE A 30 2.62 10.37 5.92
N HIS A 31 2.43 9.25 6.60
CA HIS A 31 2.51 9.21 8.05
C HIS A 31 3.92 9.48 8.58
N LEU A 32 4.93 8.92 7.93
CA LEU A 32 6.34 9.11 8.29
C LEU A 32 6.82 10.53 8.03
N HIS A 33 6.32 11.18 6.96
CA HIS A 33 6.58 12.59 6.68
C HIS A 33 6.02 13.51 7.77
N LEU A 34 4.78 13.24 8.22
CA LEU A 34 4.17 13.99 9.31
C LEU A 34 4.83 13.72 10.66
N GLN A 35 5.29 12.49 10.88
CA GLN A 35 5.94 12.06 12.13
C GLN A 35 6.67 10.72 11.94
N PRO A 36 7.97 10.65 12.31
CA PRO A 36 8.79 11.70 12.94
C PRO A 36 9.33 12.75 11.95
N GLY A 37 9.12 12.56 10.66
CA GLY A 37 9.71 13.29 9.55
C GLY A 37 10.86 12.50 8.91
N GLU A 38 10.95 12.58 7.59
CA GLU A 38 11.94 11.84 6.79
C GLU A 38 13.39 12.15 7.18
N LYS A 39 13.68 13.38 7.61
CA LYS A 39 15.03 13.78 8.05
C LYS A 39 15.48 13.04 9.30
N ILE A 40 14.56 12.80 10.26
CA ILE A 40 14.86 12.05 11.50
C ILE A 40 15.15 10.59 11.15
N VAL A 41 14.34 9.98 10.30
CA VAL A 41 14.54 8.61 9.83
C VAL A 41 15.87 8.48 9.06
N GLN A 42 16.16 9.44 8.18
CA GLN A 42 17.43 9.49 7.44
C GLN A 42 18.64 9.60 8.38
N TYR A 43 18.57 10.46 9.38
CA TYR A 43 19.63 10.61 10.40
C TYR A 43 19.83 9.32 11.22
N ALA A 44 18.75 8.58 11.49
CA ALA A 44 18.81 7.28 12.15
C ALA A 44 19.39 6.16 11.24
N GLY A 45 19.73 6.46 9.99
CA GLY A 45 20.31 5.53 9.01
C GLY A 45 19.29 4.82 8.13
N GLY A 46 18.11 5.43 7.92
CA GLY A 46 17.01 4.94 7.10
C GLY A 46 16.04 4.00 7.84
N LEU A 47 14.97 3.62 7.15
CA LEU A 47 13.89 2.80 7.73
C LEU A 47 14.38 1.45 8.26
N HIS A 48 15.31 0.79 7.58
CA HIS A 48 15.85 -0.50 8.01
C HIS A 48 16.42 -0.44 9.42
N LYS A 49 17.27 0.55 9.70
CA LYS A 49 17.83 0.75 11.05
C LYS A 49 16.79 1.26 12.02
N PHE A 50 15.95 2.21 11.60
CA PHE A 50 14.91 2.80 12.43
C PHE A 50 13.89 1.76 12.91
N MET A 51 13.56 0.77 12.08
CA MET A 51 12.61 -0.31 12.39
C MET A 51 13.28 -1.58 12.91
N SER A 52 14.62 -1.68 12.86
CA SER A 52 15.34 -2.94 13.07
C SER A 52 14.80 -4.07 12.17
N TRP A 53 14.64 -3.77 10.87
CA TRP A 53 14.15 -4.71 9.87
C TRP A 53 15.13 -4.81 8.71
N ASN A 54 15.70 -6.00 8.49
CA ASN A 54 16.79 -6.22 7.53
C ASN A 54 16.34 -6.77 6.17
N LYS A 55 15.02 -6.96 5.99
CA LYS A 55 14.45 -7.44 4.73
C LYS A 55 13.83 -6.25 3.96
N PRO A 56 13.42 -6.43 2.68
CA PRO A 56 12.91 -5.35 1.85
C PRO A 56 11.76 -4.55 2.49
N ILE A 57 11.78 -3.25 2.20
CA ILE A 57 10.75 -2.28 2.59
C ILE A 57 10.24 -1.58 1.34
N LEU A 58 8.93 -1.59 1.15
CA LEU A 58 8.25 -0.75 0.18
C LEU A 58 7.65 0.46 0.89
N THR A 59 7.80 1.65 0.33
CA THR A 59 7.07 2.84 0.78
C THR A 59 5.99 3.19 -0.23
N ASP A 60 4.76 3.44 0.27
CA ASP A 60 3.70 4.00 -0.58
C ASP A 60 4.03 5.45 -0.99
N SER A 61 3.29 5.99 -1.96
CA SER A 61 3.48 7.37 -2.42
C SER A 61 2.99 8.43 -1.43
N GLY A 62 2.12 8.05 -0.50
CA GLY A 62 1.38 8.96 0.37
C GLY A 62 0.13 9.56 -0.29
N GLY A 63 -0.09 9.37 -1.59
CA GLY A 63 -1.22 9.95 -2.33
C GLY A 63 -2.57 9.54 -1.77
N PHE A 64 -2.82 8.24 -1.62
CA PHE A 64 -4.09 7.74 -1.11
C PHE A 64 -4.46 8.32 0.26
N GLN A 65 -3.48 8.44 1.18
CA GLN A 65 -3.73 9.00 2.52
C GLN A 65 -4.08 10.47 2.47
N VAL A 66 -3.50 11.24 1.55
CA VAL A 66 -3.86 12.65 1.34
C VAL A 66 -5.31 12.75 0.88
N PHE A 67 -5.74 11.90 -0.05
CA PHE A 67 -7.12 11.91 -0.56
C PHE A 67 -8.13 11.39 0.45
N SER A 68 -7.79 10.38 1.24
CA SER A 68 -8.72 9.72 2.17
C SER A 68 -8.80 10.35 3.55
N LEU A 69 -7.71 10.98 4.04
CA LEU A 69 -7.61 11.47 5.41
C LEU A 69 -7.61 13.00 5.53
N ALA A 70 -7.19 13.71 4.50
CA ALA A 70 -7.16 15.17 4.52
C ALA A 70 -8.55 15.73 4.23
N LYS A 71 -9.15 16.44 5.21
CA LYS A 71 -10.49 17.03 5.10
C LYS A 71 -10.58 18.14 4.06
N LEU A 72 -9.47 18.84 3.78
CA LEU A 72 -9.36 19.91 2.82
C LEU A 72 -8.14 19.66 1.94
N ASN A 73 -8.36 19.17 0.75
CA ASN A 73 -7.31 19.03 -0.26
C ASN A 73 -7.70 19.77 -1.54
N LYS A 74 -6.70 20.31 -2.21
CA LYS A 74 -6.82 20.83 -3.57
C LYS A 74 -5.79 20.15 -4.42
N ILE A 75 -6.24 19.62 -5.54
CA ILE A 75 -5.42 18.89 -6.49
C ILE A 75 -5.26 19.76 -7.73
N ASP A 76 -4.05 19.88 -8.20
CA ASP A 76 -3.72 20.46 -9.50
C ASP A 76 -2.66 19.60 -10.20
N ASP A 77 -2.23 19.98 -11.38
CA ASP A 77 -1.24 19.22 -12.14
C ASP A 77 0.16 19.25 -11.50
N GLN A 78 0.40 20.18 -10.59
CA GLN A 78 1.68 20.32 -9.91
C GLN A 78 1.77 19.42 -8.66
N GLY A 79 0.64 19.16 -7.99
CA GLY A 79 0.63 18.37 -6.77
C GLY A 79 -0.66 18.47 -5.98
N VAL A 80 -0.58 18.23 -4.69
CA VAL A 80 -1.72 18.26 -3.77
C VAL A 80 -1.42 19.15 -2.57
N SER A 81 -2.30 20.12 -2.34
CA SER A 81 -2.30 20.96 -1.14
C SER A 81 -3.32 20.45 -0.15
N PHE A 82 -2.91 20.25 1.10
CA PHE A 82 -3.80 19.76 2.15
C PHE A 82 -3.41 20.28 3.54
N GLN A 83 -4.35 20.16 4.49
CA GLN A 83 -4.05 20.41 5.90
C GLN A 83 -3.65 19.13 6.61
N SER A 84 -2.53 19.17 7.31
CA SER A 84 -2.08 18.09 8.17
C SER A 84 -3.16 17.75 9.21
N PRO A 85 -3.65 16.51 9.27
CA PRO A 85 -4.64 16.10 10.26
C PRO A 85 -4.11 16.13 11.69
N ARG A 86 -2.80 16.32 11.86
CA ARG A 86 -2.12 16.30 13.14
C ARG A 86 -2.02 17.67 13.80
N ASP A 87 -1.56 18.67 13.05
CA ASP A 87 -1.22 20.02 13.58
C ASP A 87 -1.86 21.15 12.76
N GLY A 88 -2.66 20.82 11.75
CA GLY A 88 -3.38 21.78 10.91
C GLY A 88 -2.50 22.56 9.94
N LYS A 89 -1.19 22.29 9.87
CA LYS A 89 -0.30 22.98 8.94
C LYS A 89 -0.67 22.68 7.49
N HIS A 90 -0.55 23.69 6.65
CA HIS A 90 -0.66 23.51 5.20
C HIS A 90 0.60 22.81 4.67
N ILE A 91 0.37 21.74 3.93
CA ILE A 91 1.41 20.95 3.27
C ILE A 91 1.10 20.92 1.77
N TYR A 92 2.13 21.09 0.96
CA TYR A 92 2.06 20.91 -0.47
C TYR A 92 2.97 19.78 -0.89
N LEU A 93 2.39 18.70 -1.40
CA LEU A 93 3.08 17.50 -1.82
C LEU A 93 3.07 17.40 -3.33
N THR A 94 4.25 17.42 -3.93
CA THR A 94 4.46 17.23 -5.36
C THR A 94 5.03 15.84 -5.64
N PRO A 95 5.00 15.35 -6.89
CA PRO A 95 5.65 14.09 -7.27
C PRO A 95 7.13 14.03 -6.87
N GLU A 96 7.86 15.13 -7.10
CA GLU A 96 9.27 15.24 -6.73
C GLU A 96 9.44 15.10 -5.21
N LYS A 97 8.61 15.82 -4.45
CA LYS A 97 8.68 15.78 -2.98
C LYS A 97 8.33 14.40 -2.43
N ALA A 98 7.34 13.72 -3.01
CA ALA A 98 6.98 12.36 -2.61
C ALA A 98 8.14 11.37 -2.81
N ILE A 99 8.86 11.47 -3.93
CA ILE A 99 10.05 10.66 -4.19
C ILE A 99 11.23 11.07 -3.30
N GLU A 100 11.48 12.36 -3.09
CA GLU A 100 12.53 12.84 -2.17
C GLU A 100 12.35 12.29 -0.76
N ILE A 101 11.11 12.28 -0.25
CA ILE A 101 10.80 11.71 1.06
C ILE A 101 11.14 10.22 1.08
N GLN A 102 10.72 9.44 0.07
CA GLN A 102 10.97 8.01 0.00
C GLN A 102 12.46 7.68 -0.14
N MET A 103 13.21 8.49 -0.91
CA MET A 103 14.68 8.38 -0.98
C MET A 103 15.34 8.64 0.38
N ALA A 104 14.87 9.65 1.13
CA ALA A 104 15.36 9.95 2.47
C ALA A 104 14.99 8.87 3.50
N LEU A 105 13.81 8.27 3.37
CA LEU A 105 13.39 7.13 4.19
C LEU A 105 14.24 5.88 3.93
N GLY A 106 14.82 5.72 2.75
CA GLY A 106 15.72 4.63 2.41
C GLY A 106 15.02 3.28 2.27
N SER A 107 13.83 3.25 1.67
CA SER A 107 13.15 2.01 1.26
C SER A 107 13.81 1.38 0.03
N ASP A 108 13.60 0.08 -0.19
CA ASP A 108 14.09 -0.63 -1.39
C ASP A 108 13.19 -0.38 -2.59
N VAL A 109 11.89 -0.18 -2.35
CA VAL A 109 10.90 0.13 -3.37
C VAL A 109 10.15 1.40 -2.98
N ALA A 110 10.13 2.38 -3.89
CA ALA A 110 9.32 3.59 -3.81
C ALA A 110 8.14 3.51 -4.78
N MET A 111 6.97 3.98 -4.37
CA MET A 111 5.82 4.10 -5.25
C MET A 111 5.78 5.48 -5.89
N ALA A 112 5.49 5.54 -7.19
CA ALA A 112 5.23 6.82 -7.85
C ALA A 112 4.01 7.50 -7.23
N PHE A 113 4.03 8.84 -7.21
CA PHE A 113 2.89 9.61 -6.73
C PHE A 113 1.74 9.52 -7.73
N ASP A 114 0.54 9.23 -7.25
CA ASP A 114 -0.64 8.99 -8.07
C ASP A 114 -1.88 9.70 -7.54
N GLN A 115 -2.87 9.88 -8.38
CA GLN A 115 -4.21 10.27 -7.98
C GLN A 115 -5.15 9.09 -8.08
N CYS A 116 -5.65 8.63 -6.93
CA CYS A 116 -6.67 7.60 -6.84
C CYS A 116 -8.04 8.27 -6.68
N PRO A 117 -8.90 8.29 -7.72
CA PRO A 117 -10.25 8.84 -7.60
C PRO A 117 -11.10 7.98 -6.66
N PRO A 118 -12.08 8.58 -5.94
CA PRO A 118 -13.01 7.82 -5.10
C PRO A 118 -13.96 6.96 -5.95
N TYR A 119 -14.62 6.01 -5.30
CA TYR A 119 -15.72 5.27 -5.93
C TYR A 119 -17.05 5.69 -5.29
N PRO A 120 -18.12 5.95 -6.07
CA PRO A 120 -18.12 6.07 -7.53
C PRO A 120 -17.51 7.39 -8.03
N ALA A 121 -16.96 7.36 -9.23
CA ALA A 121 -16.49 8.56 -9.93
C ALA A 121 -16.97 8.54 -11.39
N SER A 122 -17.11 9.72 -11.99
CA SER A 122 -17.44 9.83 -13.41
C SER A 122 -16.26 9.36 -14.27
N GLU A 123 -16.54 8.92 -15.50
CA GLU A 123 -15.48 8.52 -16.44
C GLU A 123 -14.50 9.65 -16.72
N SER A 124 -15.02 10.87 -16.89
CA SER A 124 -14.21 12.08 -17.09
C SER A 124 -13.26 12.35 -15.93
N ASP A 125 -13.72 12.21 -14.67
CA ASP A 125 -12.87 12.43 -13.49
C ASP A 125 -11.76 11.36 -13.41
N VAL A 126 -12.11 10.12 -13.74
CA VAL A 126 -11.13 9.01 -13.75
C VAL A 126 -10.10 9.20 -14.88
N GLU A 127 -10.53 9.64 -16.06
CA GLU A 127 -9.63 9.95 -17.18
C GLU A 127 -8.64 11.06 -16.82
N GLU A 128 -9.12 12.14 -16.18
CA GLU A 128 -8.27 13.24 -15.72
C GLU A 128 -7.27 12.77 -14.67
N ALA A 129 -7.72 11.96 -13.70
CA ALA A 129 -6.86 11.36 -12.68
C ALA A 129 -5.79 10.45 -13.30
N CYS A 130 -6.13 9.67 -14.33
CA CYS A 130 -5.17 8.86 -15.07
C CYS A 130 -4.10 9.72 -15.76
N LYS A 131 -4.51 10.76 -16.51
CA LYS A 131 -3.59 11.69 -17.18
C LYS A 131 -2.61 12.32 -16.19
N ARG A 132 -3.13 12.76 -15.04
CA ARG A 132 -2.32 13.33 -13.96
C ARG A 132 -1.36 12.32 -13.36
N THR A 133 -1.82 11.11 -13.08
CA THR A 133 -0.98 10.01 -12.58
C THR A 133 0.17 9.69 -13.54
N HIS A 134 -0.08 9.63 -14.84
CA HIS A 134 0.97 9.36 -15.83
C HIS A 134 2.01 10.50 -15.89
N HIS A 135 1.55 11.76 -15.88
CA HIS A 135 2.44 12.92 -15.82
C HIS A 135 3.27 12.95 -14.52
N TRP A 136 2.64 12.63 -13.40
CA TRP A 136 3.33 12.57 -12.11
C TRP A 136 4.34 11.42 -12.03
N LEU A 137 4.05 10.28 -12.69
CA LEU A 137 5.01 9.18 -12.81
C LEU A 137 6.30 9.66 -13.50
N GLU A 138 6.19 10.34 -14.63
CA GLU A 138 7.35 10.90 -15.35
C GLU A 138 8.16 11.86 -14.45
N ARG A 139 7.49 12.73 -13.71
CA ARG A 139 8.12 13.65 -12.77
C ARG A 139 8.81 12.94 -11.61
N CYS A 140 8.19 11.89 -11.06
CA CYS A 140 8.80 11.03 -10.06
C CYS A 140 10.10 10.40 -10.55
N LEU A 141 10.07 9.83 -11.76
CA LEU A 141 11.24 9.19 -12.37
C LEU A 141 12.38 10.20 -12.64
N ASN A 142 12.04 11.41 -13.11
CA ASN A 142 13.03 12.47 -13.32
C ASN A 142 13.66 12.98 -12.01
N ALA A 143 12.91 12.97 -10.91
CA ALA A 143 13.40 13.38 -9.59
C ALA A 143 14.18 12.27 -8.87
N HIS A 144 13.94 11.00 -9.20
CA HIS A 144 14.58 9.86 -8.56
C HIS A 144 16.06 9.78 -8.91
N LYS A 145 16.94 9.79 -7.89
CA LYS A 145 18.41 9.81 -8.04
C LYS A 145 19.13 8.64 -7.35
N LYS A 146 18.36 7.67 -6.80
CA LYS A 146 18.91 6.51 -6.11
C LYS A 146 18.97 5.28 -7.03
N ASN A 147 20.15 4.74 -7.25
CA ASN A 147 20.34 3.56 -8.08
C ASN A 147 20.01 2.24 -7.37
N ASP A 148 19.95 2.26 -6.03
CA ASP A 148 19.67 1.11 -5.16
C ASP A 148 18.22 1.05 -4.68
N GLN A 149 17.35 1.91 -5.20
CA GLN A 149 15.93 1.95 -4.91
C GLN A 149 15.12 1.78 -6.19
N ALA A 150 14.22 0.79 -6.24
CA ALA A 150 13.29 0.60 -7.34
C ALA A 150 12.13 1.61 -7.26
N VAL A 151 11.64 2.09 -8.42
CA VAL A 151 10.39 2.87 -8.49
C VAL A 151 9.33 2.05 -9.20
N PHE A 152 8.18 1.85 -8.56
CA PHE A 152 7.01 1.20 -9.15
C PHE A 152 6.02 2.26 -9.60
N GLY A 153 5.52 2.13 -10.83
CA GLY A 153 4.39 2.91 -11.34
C GLY A 153 3.06 2.31 -10.95
N ILE A 154 2.00 3.11 -11.04
CA ILE A 154 0.65 2.69 -10.65
C ILE A 154 -0.29 2.82 -11.83
N VAL A 155 -0.94 1.72 -12.21
CA VAL A 155 -2.01 1.70 -13.20
C VAL A 155 -3.31 2.11 -12.55
N GLN A 156 -3.88 3.20 -13.01
CA GLN A 156 -5.20 3.70 -12.63
C GLN A 156 -6.24 3.42 -13.74
N GLY A 157 -7.49 3.84 -13.59
CA GLY A 157 -8.54 3.67 -14.61
C GLY A 157 -9.91 3.34 -14.02
N GLY A 158 -10.03 3.33 -12.67
CA GLY A 158 -11.29 3.06 -11.99
C GLY A 158 -11.93 1.75 -12.47
N CYS A 159 -13.23 1.80 -12.76
CA CYS A 159 -13.99 0.67 -13.29
C CYS A 159 -14.11 0.66 -14.83
N PHE A 160 -13.33 1.48 -15.55
CA PHE A 160 -13.41 1.67 -16.99
C PHE A 160 -12.31 0.88 -17.71
N PRO A 161 -12.64 -0.23 -18.42
CA PRO A 161 -11.64 -1.12 -19.01
C PRO A 161 -10.69 -0.43 -19.98
N HIS A 162 -11.20 0.45 -20.84
CA HIS A 162 -10.37 1.17 -21.82
C HIS A 162 -9.39 2.15 -21.17
N LEU A 163 -9.74 2.77 -20.02
CA LEU A 163 -8.82 3.61 -19.25
C LEU A 163 -7.76 2.75 -18.55
N ARG A 164 -8.12 1.56 -18.07
CA ARG A 164 -7.18 0.56 -17.55
C ARG A 164 -6.17 0.12 -18.59
N GLU A 165 -6.65 -0.20 -19.79
CA GLU A 165 -5.81 -0.61 -20.92
C GLU A 165 -4.83 0.51 -21.30
N LEU A 166 -5.33 1.74 -21.48
CA LEU A 166 -4.50 2.89 -21.78
C LEU A 166 -3.44 3.12 -20.69
N SER A 167 -3.84 3.10 -19.42
CA SER A 167 -2.94 3.30 -18.30
C SER A 167 -1.89 2.18 -18.21
N ALA A 168 -2.28 0.91 -18.35
CA ALA A 168 -1.36 -0.22 -18.37
C ALA A 168 -0.32 -0.08 -19.48
N LYS A 169 -0.73 0.31 -20.70
CA LYS A 169 0.16 0.53 -21.83
C LYS A 169 1.17 1.65 -21.55
N ILE A 170 0.71 2.78 -21.00
CA ILE A 170 1.59 3.93 -20.71
C ILE A 170 2.58 3.57 -19.59
N VAL A 171 2.11 3.04 -18.47
CA VAL A 171 2.96 2.72 -17.32
C VAL A 171 3.97 1.62 -17.65
N SER A 172 3.56 0.59 -18.41
CA SER A 172 4.46 -0.47 -18.86
C SER A 172 5.53 0.05 -19.82
N GLY A 173 5.22 1.09 -20.61
CA GLY A 173 6.15 1.73 -21.55
C GLY A 173 7.36 2.37 -20.90
N PHE A 174 7.30 2.73 -19.62
CA PHE A 174 8.46 3.26 -18.87
C PHE A 174 9.51 2.20 -18.51
N GLY A 175 9.24 0.93 -18.70
CA GLY A 175 10.21 -0.13 -18.45
C GLY A 175 10.56 -0.34 -16.96
N LEU A 176 9.64 -0.06 -16.05
CA LEU A 176 9.83 -0.07 -14.60
C LEU A 176 10.11 -1.48 -14.03
N PRO A 177 10.82 -1.59 -12.90
CA PRO A 177 11.14 -2.86 -12.27
C PRO A 177 9.92 -3.58 -11.66
N GLY A 178 8.79 -2.90 -11.50
CA GLY A 178 7.51 -3.45 -11.05
C GLY A 178 6.37 -2.47 -11.27
N ILE A 179 5.14 -2.98 -11.27
CA ILE A 179 3.93 -2.19 -11.57
C ILE A 179 2.84 -2.53 -10.56
N ALA A 180 2.19 -1.49 -10.01
CA ALA A 180 1.05 -1.65 -9.15
C ALA A 180 -0.28 -1.45 -9.89
N ILE A 181 -1.30 -2.15 -9.41
CA ILE A 181 -2.70 -1.96 -9.79
C ILE A 181 -3.35 -1.14 -8.67
N GLY A 182 -3.60 0.14 -8.94
CA GLY A 182 -4.26 1.06 -8.03
C GLY A 182 -5.74 1.27 -8.39
N GLY A 183 -6.43 2.14 -7.64
CA GLY A 183 -7.85 2.47 -7.87
C GLY A 183 -8.78 1.28 -7.71
N VAL A 184 -8.44 0.36 -6.81
CA VAL A 184 -9.26 -0.77 -6.37
C VAL A 184 -9.29 -0.79 -4.84
N SER A 185 -10.30 -1.45 -4.26
CA SER A 185 -10.54 -1.43 -2.80
C SER A 185 -10.81 -0.02 -2.25
N VAL A 186 -11.45 0.81 -3.06
CA VAL A 186 -11.82 2.21 -2.73
C VAL A 186 -13.32 2.40 -2.51
N GLY A 187 -14.06 1.30 -2.38
CA GLY A 187 -15.51 1.28 -2.11
C GLY A 187 -16.35 0.59 -3.18
N GLU A 188 -15.75 0.09 -4.25
CA GLU A 188 -16.44 -0.68 -5.30
C GLU A 188 -16.90 -2.05 -4.76
N PRO A 189 -17.97 -2.62 -5.35
CA PRO A 189 -18.39 -3.99 -5.06
C PRO A 189 -17.28 -5.01 -5.37
N ILE A 190 -17.16 -6.05 -4.56
CA ILE A 190 -16.09 -7.05 -4.65
C ILE A 190 -16.01 -7.75 -6.03
N ASN A 191 -17.15 -7.99 -6.66
CA ASN A 191 -17.20 -8.56 -8.01
C ASN A 191 -16.61 -7.62 -9.07
N GLN A 192 -16.75 -6.30 -8.86
CA GLN A 192 -16.16 -5.30 -9.73
C GLN A 192 -14.63 -5.28 -9.56
N MET A 193 -14.15 -5.32 -8.33
CA MET A 193 -12.72 -5.44 -8.05
C MET A 193 -12.11 -6.69 -8.70
N HIS A 194 -12.76 -7.86 -8.57
CA HIS A 194 -12.29 -9.09 -9.23
C HIS A 194 -12.25 -8.95 -10.76
N LYS A 195 -13.25 -8.28 -11.36
CA LYS A 195 -13.28 -8.01 -12.79
C LYS A 195 -12.10 -7.13 -13.20
N ILE A 196 -11.85 -6.04 -12.47
CA ILE A 196 -10.73 -5.13 -12.73
C ILE A 196 -9.40 -5.87 -12.71
N VAL A 197 -9.14 -6.68 -11.69
CA VAL A 197 -7.90 -7.44 -11.56
C VAL A 197 -7.72 -8.40 -12.73
N ARG A 198 -8.76 -9.17 -13.08
CA ARG A 198 -8.75 -10.13 -14.19
C ARG A 198 -8.48 -9.47 -15.53
N GLU A 199 -9.02 -8.26 -15.77
CA GLU A 199 -8.86 -7.53 -17.01
C GLU A 199 -7.55 -6.74 -17.08
N THR A 200 -7.02 -6.27 -15.95
CA THR A 200 -5.81 -5.45 -15.92
C THR A 200 -4.52 -6.29 -15.88
N CYS A 201 -4.49 -7.38 -15.11
CA CYS A 201 -3.28 -8.20 -14.94
C CYS A 201 -2.68 -8.70 -16.26
N PRO A 202 -3.45 -9.21 -17.24
CA PRO A 202 -2.91 -9.68 -18.52
C PRO A 202 -2.27 -8.58 -19.37
N LEU A 203 -2.59 -7.31 -19.09
CA LEU A 203 -2.03 -6.14 -19.79
C LEU A 203 -0.64 -5.75 -19.28
N LEU A 204 -0.24 -6.31 -18.14
CA LEU A 204 1.04 -5.98 -17.49
C LEU A 204 2.13 -6.98 -17.87
N PRO A 205 3.41 -6.56 -17.90
CA PRO A 205 4.55 -7.44 -18.11
C PRO A 205 4.52 -8.67 -17.18
N GLN A 206 4.84 -9.85 -17.73
CA GLN A 206 4.84 -11.09 -16.93
C GLN A 206 6.16 -11.37 -16.21
N ASP A 207 7.21 -10.70 -16.63
CA ASP A 207 8.58 -10.82 -16.12
C ASP A 207 8.89 -9.86 -14.97
N ARG A 208 7.88 -9.15 -14.44
CA ARG A 208 8.04 -8.14 -13.39
C ARG A 208 6.95 -8.27 -12.34
N PRO A 209 7.25 -7.96 -11.06
CA PRO A 209 6.26 -7.98 -9.98
C PRO A 209 5.04 -7.12 -10.26
N ARG A 210 3.86 -7.69 -10.03
CA ARG A 210 2.55 -7.04 -10.12
C ARG A 210 1.99 -6.89 -8.72
N TYR A 211 1.84 -5.68 -8.28
CA TYR A 211 1.43 -5.35 -6.92
C TYR A 211 -0.03 -4.86 -6.90
N LEU A 212 -0.92 -5.59 -6.23
CA LEU A 212 -2.30 -5.18 -5.98
C LEU A 212 -2.40 -4.49 -4.62
N MET A 213 -2.70 -3.19 -4.64
CA MET A 213 -2.63 -2.34 -3.45
C MET A 213 -3.85 -2.53 -2.54
N GLY A 214 -3.62 -2.62 -1.22
CA GLY A 214 -4.65 -2.55 -0.18
C GLY A 214 -5.55 -3.80 -0.06
N ILE A 215 -5.18 -4.91 -0.65
CA ILE A 215 -5.94 -6.17 -0.64
C ILE A 215 -5.28 -7.20 0.28
N GLY A 216 -6.07 -7.87 1.11
CA GLY A 216 -5.50 -8.85 2.04
C GLY A 216 -6.47 -9.79 2.74
N THR A 217 -7.69 -9.96 2.24
CA THR A 217 -8.49 -11.12 2.63
C THR A 217 -8.01 -12.36 1.86
N LEU A 218 -8.03 -13.52 2.49
CA LEU A 218 -7.53 -14.76 1.87
C LEU A 218 -8.21 -15.07 0.54
N ARG A 219 -9.52 -14.85 0.46
CA ARG A 219 -10.30 -15.11 -0.75
C ARG A 219 -9.90 -14.19 -1.91
N GLU A 220 -9.77 -12.90 -1.63
CA GLU A 220 -9.40 -11.89 -2.63
C GLU A 220 -7.97 -12.09 -3.11
N MET A 221 -7.05 -12.40 -2.18
CA MET A 221 -5.66 -12.72 -2.52
C MET A 221 -5.58 -13.96 -3.41
N ALA A 222 -6.30 -15.06 -3.07
CA ALA A 222 -6.29 -16.28 -3.87
C ALA A 222 -6.78 -16.03 -5.31
N ILE A 223 -7.86 -15.25 -5.46
CA ILE A 223 -8.39 -14.85 -6.79
C ILE A 223 -7.37 -13.98 -7.53
N ALA A 224 -6.73 -13.04 -6.86
CA ALA A 224 -5.77 -12.15 -7.50
C ALA A 224 -4.48 -12.90 -7.92
N VAL A 225 -3.98 -13.81 -7.09
CA VAL A 225 -2.84 -14.69 -7.44
C VAL A 225 -3.16 -15.55 -8.66
N ALA A 226 -4.37 -16.13 -8.71
CA ALA A 226 -4.82 -16.89 -9.89
C ALA A 226 -4.88 -16.06 -11.17
N ASN A 227 -4.95 -14.73 -11.07
CA ASN A 227 -4.89 -13.80 -12.19
C ASN A 227 -3.49 -13.19 -12.42
N GLY A 228 -2.47 -13.63 -11.68
CA GLY A 228 -1.08 -13.24 -11.91
C GLY A 228 -0.59 -12.06 -11.06
N VAL A 229 -1.21 -11.77 -9.92
CA VAL A 229 -0.72 -10.80 -8.94
C VAL A 229 0.31 -11.45 -8.03
N ASP A 230 1.41 -10.76 -7.76
CA ASP A 230 2.55 -11.26 -7.00
C ASP A 230 2.64 -10.65 -5.60
N MET A 231 2.21 -9.40 -5.41
CA MET A 231 2.44 -8.64 -4.19
C MET A 231 1.14 -8.02 -3.65
N PHE A 232 1.03 -7.98 -2.33
CA PHE A 232 -0.12 -7.43 -1.61
C PHE A 232 0.33 -6.72 -0.33
N ASP A 233 -0.40 -5.69 0.09
CA ASP A 233 -0.30 -5.13 1.43
C ASP A 233 -1.63 -5.21 2.16
N CYS A 234 -1.58 -5.44 3.46
CA CYS A 234 -2.79 -5.49 4.25
C CYS A 234 -2.55 -5.20 5.73
N VAL A 235 -3.45 -4.39 6.29
CA VAL A 235 -3.50 -4.11 7.74
C VAL A 235 -4.39 -5.09 8.51
N ILE A 236 -5.21 -5.90 7.80
CA ILE A 236 -6.28 -6.72 8.41
C ILE A 236 -5.75 -7.64 9.52
N PRO A 237 -4.70 -8.47 9.32
CA PRO A 237 -4.27 -9.41 10.36
C PRO A 237 -3.92 -8.70 11.67
N THR A 238 -3.07 -7.69 11.61
CA THR A 238 -2.65 -6.94 12.81
C THR A 238 -3.76 -6.05 13.37
N ARG A 239 -4.66 -5.55 12.52
CA ARG A 239 -5.84 -4.79 12.97
C ARG A 239 -6.81 -5.70 13.71
N LEU A 240 -7.13 -6.88 13.19
CA LEU A 240 -8.01 -7.85 13.85
C LEU A 240 -7.42 -8.30 15.19
N GLY A 241 -6.12 -8.64 15.23
CA GLY A 241 -5.44 -9.02 16.47
C GLY A 241 -5.57 -7.96 17.56
N ARG A 242 -5.34 -6.68 17.23
CA ARG A 242 -5.51 -5.57 18.18
C ARG A 242 -6.94 -5.38 18.68
N HIS A 243 -7.93 -5.89 17.94
CA HIS A 243 -9.35 -5.82 18.32
C HIS A 243 -9.87 -7.12 18.92
N GLY A 244 -8.97 -8.07 19.26
CA GLY A 244 -9.32 -9.35 19.86
C GLY A 244 -10.03 -10.29 18.88
N SER A 245 -9.66 -10.26 17.62
CA SER A 245 -10.16 -11.18 16.60
C SER A 245 -9.01 -11.91 15.93
N ALA A 246 -9.25 -13.15 15.51
CA ALA A 246 -8.31 -13.98 14.77
C ALA A 246 -8.93 -14.52 13.47
N LEU A 247 -8.09 -14.79 12.47
CA LEU A 247 -8.48 -15.48 11.25
C LEU A 247 -8.14 -16.96 11.45
N VAL A 248 -9.15 -17.81 11.51
CA VAL A 248 -9.00 -19.25 11.75
C VAL A 248 -9.76 -20.00 10.65
N ASN A 249 -9.06 -20.83 9.87
CA ASN A 249 -9.64 -21.62 8.77
C ASN A 249 -10.51 -20.79 7.78
N GLY A 250 -10.08 -19.54 7.50
CA GLY A 250 -10.81 -18.63 6.60
C GLY A 250 -11.96 -17.86 7.24
N GLU A 251 -12.26 -18.11 8.50
CA GLU A 251 -13.28 -17.38 9.27
C GLU A 251 -12.67 -16.37 10.23
N THR A 252 -13.42 -15.32 10.55
CA THR A 252 -13.04 -14.34 11.57
C THR A 252 -13.70 -14.71 12.90
N TRP A 253 -12.87 -15.10 13.88
CA TRP A 253 -13.33 -15.40 15.25
C TRP A 253 -13.11 -14.18 16.13
N ASN A 254 -14.20 -13.71 16.80
CA ASN A 254 -14.07 -12.69 17.84
C ASN A 254 -13.80 -13.41 19.19
N LEU A 255 -12.54 -13.32 19.64
CA LEU A 255 -12.08 -13.99 20.86
C LEU A 255 -12.65 -13.39 22.16
N ARG A 256 -13.35 -12.26 22.08
CA ARG A 256 -14.06 -11.67 23.21
C ARG A 256 -15.43 -12.33 23.47
N ASN A 257 -15.89 -13.20 22.58
CA ASN A 257 -17.15 -13.93 22.77
C ASN A 257 -17.05 -14.85 23.98
N SER A 258 -18.15 -14.96 24.73
CA SER A 258 -18.24 -15.78 25.97
C SER A 258 -17.85 -17.25 25.76
N ARG A 259 -18.03 -17.80 24.55
CA ARG A 259 -17.62 -19.17 24.21
C ARG A 259 -16.13 -19.43 24.38
N PHE A 260 -15.29 -18.40 24.35
CA PHE A 260 -13.84 -18.53 24.50
C PHE A 260 -13.36 -18.24 25.93
N LYS A 261 -14.25 -17.89 26.86
CA LYS A 261 -13.88 -17.47 28.23
C LYS A 261 -13.08 -18.52 28.98
N ASP A 262 -13.44 -19.78 28.79
CA ASP A 262 -12.83 -20.91 29.48
C ASP A 262 -12.21 -21.92 28.47
N ASP A 263 -11.94 -21.47 27.25
CA ASP A 263 -11.32 -22.26 26.19
C ASP A 263 -9.80 -22.01 26.18
N TYR A 264 -9.03 -22.97 26.63
CA TYR A 264 -7.56 -22.92 26.66
C TYR A 264 -6.93 -23.70 25.50
N SER A 265 -7.73 -24.15 24.55
CA SER A 265 -7.24 -24.85 23.37
C SER A 265 -6.54 -23.89 22.40
N PRO A 266 -5.53 -24.33 21.62
CA PRO A 266 -4.94 -23.50 20.59
C PRO A 266 -5.97 -23.19 19.51
N LEU A 267 -5.95 -21.94 18.98
CA LEU A 267 -6.83 -21.53 17.89
C LEU A 267 -6.66 -22.38 16.63
N ASP A 268 -5.45 -22.86 16.39
CA ASP A 268 -5.08 -23.76 15.32
C ASP A 268 -4.07 -24.76 15.86
N SER A 269 -4.42 -26.05 15.89
CA SER A 269 -3.57 -27.14 16.40
C SER A 269 -2.29 -27.35 15.57
N THR A 270 -2.23 -26.84 14.36
CA THR A 270 -1.06 -26.93 13.47
C THR A 270 -0.13 -25.72 13.59
N CYS A 271 -0.59 -24.65 14.23
CA CYS A 271 0.18 -23.42 14.41
C CYS A 271 1.17 -23.54 15.58
N THR A 272 2.43 -23.21 15.32
CA THR A 272 3.48 -23.17 16.36
C THR A 272 3.49 -21.88 17.18
N LEU A 273 2.68 -20.90 16.79
CA LEU A 273 2.53 -19.64 17.52
C LEU A 273 1.58 -19.87 18.71
N SER A 274 2.08 -19.69 19.91
CA SER A 274 1.26 -19.74 21.12
C SER A 274 0.41 -18.47 21.25
N LEU A 275 -0.86 -18.54 20.92
CA LEU A 275 -1.86 -17.48 21.19
C LEU A 275 -2.63 -17.75 22.50
N ILE A 276 -2.14 -18.66 23.32
CA ILE A 276 -2.78 -19.08 24.59
C ILE A 276 -2.82 -17.95 25.63
N HIS A 277 -2.11 -16.84 25.42
CA HIS A 277 -1.88 -15.82 26.45
C HIS A 277 -2.38 -14.43 26.04
N ILE A 278 -3.54 -14.36 25.38
CA ILE A 278 -4.20 -13.06 25.14
C ILE A 278 -5.27 -12.80 26.21
#